data_c36632765d68e96056055f22a2c4819c
#
_entry.id   c36632765d68e96056055f22a2c4819c
#
_cell.length_a   1.000
_cell.length_b   1.000
_cell.length_c   1.000
_cell.angle_alpha   90.00
_cell.angle_beta   90.00
_cell.angle_gamma   90.00
#
_symmetry.space_group_name_H-M   'P 1'
#
loop_
_entity.id
_entity.type
_entity.pdbx_description
1 polymer ?
#
loop_
_entity_poly.entity_id
_entity_poly.type
_entity_poly.pdbx_seq_one_letter_code
_entity_poly.pdbx_strand_id
1 'polypeptide(L)'
;MNLRSFLAAATAGTLAVTLAGCTAAPSALVVSGTAEDRLETVAVPAVSVPAVNLDAGFTTLTGATNPVTGRTAANLSTVGATYGFGSFVRLAEVSVSVGDTVTVGQSLGRVDTSGLAAQIAAAEADAAVAAAQVGLLGDAIDTTYDKEADVKDAKAKVLDAIDKIHDGKKKLLKARSSAKKTRVDLVAKLHAAEDLLANYPPMVPPGTNLPPKEALPGMIAGLKAGIKKLDAGVRKINSTLRTLAKGLKKATSGLRKLNDALVTIADARGSLRDVKKLATLQADALTVSVDLARLQVTLAELTSPVNGVVVSAVLAGSALAPGATAVSIRASRPSTVTAWLAPDELARVCAGDAASVVGDWMTGDGVPATLTRIGTRSDYPPTSVATEEVHLTRAVEVEFTATEQLPAGVPVELHINSCHPAAGNSDTDR
;
A
#
# COMPACT_ATOMS: atom_id res chain seq x y z
N MET A 1 -6.03 29.26 -42.40
CA MET A 1 -6.20 30.72 -42.23
C MET A 1 -4.79 31.28 -42.05
N ASN A 2 -4.17 31.77 -43.10
CA ASN A 2 -4.03 33.18 -43.50
C ASN A 2 -3.41 34.02 -42.36
N LEU A 3 -2.26 34.69 -42.47
CA LEU A 3 -1.83 35.70 -43.41
C LEU A 3 -0.35 36.03 -43.17
N ARG A 4 0.54 35.98 -44.15
CA ARG A 4 1.13 37.12 -44.89
C ARG A 4 2.01 38.06 -44.05
N SER A 5 3.30 37.98 -44.30
CA SER A 5 4.12 38.92 -45.11
C SER A 5 4.34 40.31 -44.49
N PHE A 6 5.59 40.70 -44.29
CA PHE A 6 6.10 41.92 -44.95
C PHE A 6 7.64 41.95 -44.94
N LEU A 7 8.19 42.13 -46.12
CA LEU A 7 9.55 42.54 -46.47
C LEU A 7 9.82 43.98 -46.02
N ALA A 8 11.02 44.26 -45.53
CA ALA A 8 11.65 45.57 -45.71
C ALA A 8 13.17 45.42 -45.76
N ALA A 9 13.69 45.58 -46.91
CA ALA A 9 15.11 45.79 -47.20
C ALA A 9 15.52 47.22 -46.80
N ALA A 10 16.60 47.30 -46.02
CA ALA A 10 17.31 48.60 -45.88
C ALA A 10 18.80 48.34 -46.08
N THR A 11 19.25 48.71 -47.27
CA THR A 11 20.66 48.86 -47.68
C THR A 11 21.25 50.09 -46.98
N ALA A 12 22.22 49.90 -46.10
CA ALA A 12 23.09 50.99 -45.67
C ALA A 12 24.54 50.57 -45.99
N GLY A 13 25.07 51.13 -46.96
CA GLY A 13 26.50 51.03 -47.30
C GLY A 13 27.33 51.76 -46.28
N THR A 14 28.28 51.05 -45.69
CA THR A 14 29.32 51.64 -44.87
C THR A 14 30.68 51.37 -45.50
N LEU A 15 31.34 52.47 -45.82
CA LEU A 15 32.68 52.58 -46.34
C LEU A 15 33.66 51.96 -45.30
N ALA A 16 34.30 50.84 -45.61
CA ALA A 16 35.35 50.27 -44.82
C ALA A 16 36.67 50.94 -45.13
N VAL A 17 37.15 51.79 -44.26
CA VAL A 17 38.54 52.25 -44.21
C VAL A 17 39.39 51.13 -43.71
N THR A 18 40.16 50.49 -44.59
CA THR A 18 41.20 49.52 -44.23
C THR A 18 42.38 50.23 -43.61
N LEU A 19 42.44 50.30 -42.30
CA LEU A 19 43.69 50.53 -41.60
C LEU A 19 44.47 49.22 -41.56
N ALA A 20 45.45 49.07 -42.43
CA ALA A 20 46.47 48.02 -42.37
C ALA A 20 47.38 48.31 -41.16
N GLY A 21 46.94 47.96 -39.97
CA GLY A 21 47.82 47.80 -38.85
C GLY A 21 48.36 46.37 -38.87
N CYS A 22 49.68 46.23 -38.95
CA CYS A 22 50.36 44.96 -38.66
C CYS A 22 50.08 44.58 -37.22
N THR A 23 48.99 43.85 -36.97
CA THR A 23 48.79 43.10 -35.75
C THR A 23 49.65 41.86 -35.88
N ALA A 24 50.73 41.75 -35.10
CA ALA A 24 51.39 40.48 -34.86
C ALA A 24 50.29 39.45 -34.53
N ALA A 25 50.26 38.33 -35.23
CA ALA A 25 49.30 37.27 -34.93
C ALA A 25 49.46 36.92 -33.42
N PRO A 26 48.38 36.85 -32.68
CA PRO A 26 48.47 36.45 -31.27
C PRO A 26 49.18 35.12 -31.21
N SER A 27 50.30 35.07 -30.48
CA SER A 27 51.06 33.83 -30.26
C SER A 27 50.09 32.83 -29.60
N ALA A 28 49.74 31.76 -30.31
CA ALA A 28 48.93 30.71 -29.78
C ALA A 28 49.62 30.14 -28.53
N LEU A 29 48.88 29.96 -27.46
CA LEU A 29 49.41 29.28 -26.25
C LEU A 29 49.38 27.78 -26.58
N VAL A 30 50.55 27.14 -26.54
CA VAL A 30 50.68 25.68 -26.79
C VAL A 30 50.83 24.98 -25.46
N VAL A 31 49.95 24.02 -25.17
CA VAL A 31 49.94 23.29 -23.90
C VAL A 31 49.76 21.79 -24.18
N SER A 32 50.49 20.96 -23.45
CA SER A 32 50.32 19.50 -23.49
C SER A 32 49.08 19.07 -22.74
N GLY A 33 48.32 18.18 -23.35
CA GLY A 33 47.12 17.59 -22.77
C GLY A 33 46.98 16.12 -23.07
N THR A 34 46.00 15.51 -22.53
CA THR A 34 45.63 14.10 -22.78
C THR A 34 44.19 14.02 -23.22
N ALA A 35 43.96 13.34 -24.33
CA ALA A 35 42.60 13.04 -24.77
C ALA A 35 42.00 11.95 -23.88
N GLU A 36 40.87 12.22 -23.30
CA GLU A 36 40.17 11.29 -22.41
C GLU A 36 38.88 10.80 -23.07
N ASP A 37 38.68 9.49 -22.99
CA ASP A 37 37.40 8.88 -23.34
C ASP A 37 36.54 8.75 -22.08
N ARG A 38 35.26 9.02 -22.25
CA ARG A 38 34.29 8.72 -21.23
C ARG A 38 33.82 7.27 -21.40
N LEU A 39 34.32 6.40 -20.53
CA LEU A 39 33.84 5.02 -20.42
C LEU A 39 32.61 5.01 -19.54
N GLU A 40 31.49 4.60 -20.10
CA GLU A 40 30.27 4.32 -19.34
C GLU A 40 30.24 2.83 -19.02
N THR A 41 30.05 2.49 -17.75
CA THR A 41 30.01 1.10 -17.27
C THR A 41 28.58 0.68 -17.01
N VAL A 42 28.18 -0.46 -17.56
CA VAL A 42 26.91 -1.10 -17.28
C VAL A 42 27.16 -2.15 -16.20
N ALA A 43 26.72 -1.85 -14.99
CA ALA A 43 26.88 -2.72 -13.83
C ALA A 43 25.72 -3.73 -13.73
N VAL A 44 26.02 -4.91 -13.18
CA VAL A 44 25.01 -5.92 -12.86
C VAL A 44 24.12 -5.39 -11.75
N PRO A 45 22.78 -5.36 -11.93
CA PRO A 45 21.88 -4.90 -10.91
C PRO A 45 21.93 -5.80 -9.67
N ALA A 46 21.74 -5.20 -8.49
CA ALA A 46 21.52 -5.95 -7.26
C ALA A 46 20.10 -6.53 -7.30
N VAL A 47 19.99 -7.80 -7.67
CA VAL A 47 18.70 -8.51 -7.67
C VAL A 47 18.49 -9.12 -6.30
N SER A 48 17.70 -8.48 -5.45
CA SER A 48 17.31 -9.00 -4.14
C SER A 48 15.83 -8.82 -3.92
N VAL A 49 15.09 -9.88 -3.65
CA VAL A 49 13.71 -9.76 -3.16
C VAL A 49 13.79 -9.39 -1.69
N PRO A 50 13.27 -8.23 -1.27
CA PRO A 50 13.19 -7.91 0.14
C PRO A 50 12.30 -8.96 0.82
N ALA A 51 12.84 -9.65 1.81
CA ALA A 51 12.06 -10.54 2.65
C ALA A 51 11.06 -9.67 3.43
N VAL A 52 9.78 -9.78 3.08
CA VAL A 52 8.71 -9.20 3.89
C VAL A 52 8.56 -10.09 5.11
N ASN A 53 9.20 -9.70 6.21
CA ASN A 53 9.14 -10.43 7.47
C ASN A 53 7.81 -10.08 8.16
N LEU A 54 6.78 -10.88 7.94
CA LEU A 54 5.45 -10.73 8.54
C LEU A 54 5.36 -11.35 9.95
N ASP A 55 6.48 -11.81 10.49
CA ASP A 55 6.56 -12.59 11.73
C ASP A 55 6.20 -11.81 13.01
N ALA A 56 6.18 -10.50 12.96
CA ALA A 56 6.10 -9.68 14.17
C ALA A 56 4.70 -9.52 14.78
N GLY A 57 3.63 -9.98 14.14
CA GLY A 57 2.27 -9.67 14.62
C GLY A 57 1.27 -10.82 14.70
N PHE A 58 1.54 -11.96 14.09
CA PHE A 58 0.52 -13.00 13.88
C PHE A 58 0.59 -14.23 14.79
N THR A 59 1.61 -14.39 15.61
CA THR A 59 1.75 -15.50 16.56
C THR A 59 0.68 -15.54 17.65
N THR A 60 -0.08 -14.47 17.84
CA THR A 60 -1.14 -14.37 18.86
C THR A 60 -2.53 -14.82 18.38
N LEU A 61 -2.72 -15.08 17.08
CA LEU A 61 -4.00 -15.54 16.53
C LEU A 61 -4.13 -17.07 16.43
N THR A 62 -3.09 -17.82 16.78
CA THR A 62 -3.14 -19.27 16.93
C THR A 62 -3.99 -19.64 18.14
N GLY A 63 -5.25 -19.96 17.90
CA GLY A 63 -6.15 -20.43 18.97
C GLY A 63 -7.49 -19.71 19.08
N ALA A 64 -7.77 -18.69 18.28
CA ALA A 64 -9.09 -18.08 18.24
C ALA A 64 -10.11 -19.09 17.66
N THR A 65 -10.80 -19.82 18.54
CA THR A 65 -11.97 -20.59 18.17
C THR A 65 -13.09 -19.65 17.80
N ASN A 66 -13.66 -19.82 16.61
CA ASN A 66 -14.86 -19.10 16.22
C ASN A 66 -15.99 -19.47 17.22
N PRO A 67 -16.46 -18.55 18.06
CA PRO A 67 -17.43 -18.84 19.11
C PRO A 67 -18.80 -19.26 18.55
N VAL A 68 -19.04 -19.04 17.25
CA VAL A 68 -20.30 -19.36 16.58
C VAL A 68 -20.26 -20.75 15.94
N THR A 69 -19.12 -21.19 15.43
CA THR A 69 -19.01 -22.47 14.70
C THR A 69 -18.21 -23.53 15.46
N GLY A 70 -17.52 -23.18 16.55
CA GLY A 70 -16.63 -24.08 17.29
C GLY A 70 -15.39 -24.52 16.50
N ARG A 71 -15.17 -23.98 15.28
CA ARG A 71 -13.98 -24.28 14.48
C ARG A 71 -12.85 -23.34 14.87
N THR A 72 -11.70 -23.92 15.15
CA THR A 72 -10.43 -23.19 15.25
C THR A 72 -10.15 -22.54 13.90
N ALA A 73 -9.86 -21.24 13.90
CA ALA A 73 -9.28 -20.62 12.72
C ALA A 73 -8.05 -21.45 12.34
N ALA A 74 -7.98 -21.91 11.10
CA ALA A 74 -6.80 -22.58 10.58
C ALA A 74 -5.60 -21.69 10.90
N ASN A 75 -4.52 -22.29 11.41
CA ASN A 75 -3.28 -21.59 11.68
C ASN A 75 -2.94 -20.75 10.46
N LEU A 76 -2.97 -19.42 10.60
CA LEU A 76 -2.23 -18.56 9.68
C LEU A 76 -0.76 -18.85 9.96
N SER A 77 -0.26 -19.94 9.37
CA SER A 77 1.15 -20.22 9.39
C SER A 77 1.82 -19.06 8.64
N THR A 78 2.78 -18.45 9.30
CA THR A 78 3.71 -17.50 8.75
C THR A 78 4.31 -18.05 7.46
N VAL A 79 3.88 -17.53 6.33
CA VAL A 79 4.54 -17.78 5.07
C VAL A 79 5.64 -16.73 4.96
N GLY A 80 6.71 -16.96 5.69
CA GLY A 80 7.95 -16.18 5.61
C GLY A 80 9.01 -17.00 4.91
N ALA A 81 9.02 -17.01 3.59
CA ALA A 81 10.16 -17.50 2.86
C ALA A 81 11.18 -16.36 2.75
N THR A 82 12.33 -16.53 3.41
CA THR A 82 13.49 -15.66 3.22
C THR A 82 14.17 -16.10 1.93
N TYR A 83 13.92 -15.38 0.84
CA TYR A 83 14.58 -15.64 -0.42
C TYR A 83 15.85 -14.78 -0.50
N GLY A 84 17.01 -15.41 -0.25
CA GLY A 84 18.33 -14.80 -0.46
C GLY A 84 18.92 -15.30 -1.78
N PHE A 85 19.26 -14.40 -2.69
CA PHE A 85 20.21 -14.75 -3.74
C PHE A 85 21.61 -14.87 -3.12
N GLY A 86 22.37 -15.84 -3.59
CA GLY A 86 23.80 -15.92 -3.27
C GLY A 86 24.51 -14.61 -3.64
N SER A 87 25.72 -14.44 -3.12
CA SER A 87 26.55 -13.24 -3.30
C SER A 87 26.92 -12.93 -4.76
N PHE A 88 26.46 -13.75 -5.72
CA PHE A 88 26.80 -13.65 -7.13
C PHE A 88 25.55 -13.77 -8.00
N VAL A 89 25.51 -12.95 -9.04
CA VAL A 89 24.49 -12.92 -10.08
C VAL A 89 25.07 -13.53 -11.35
N ARG A 90 24.37 -14.48 -11.97
CA ARG A 90 24.82 -15.13 -13.20
C ARG A 90 24.21 -14.42 -14.40
N LEU A 91 25.02 -14.15 -15.44
CA LEU A 91 24.55 -13.65 -16.72
C LEU A 91 24.00 -14.82 -17.55
N ALA A 92 22.73 -14.77 -17.93
CA ALA A 92 22.11 -15.77 -18.81
C ALA A 92 22.59 -15.61 -20.25
N GLU A 93 22.67 -14.34 -20.68
CA GLU A 93 22.98 -13.98 -22.06
C GLU A 93 23.75 -12.66 -22.09
N VAL A 94 24.70 -12.56 -23.03
CA VAL A 94 25.37 -11.32 -23.41
C VAL A 94 25.24 -11.24 -24.92
N SER A 95 24.52 -10.22 -25.39
CA SER A 95 24.12 -10.08 -26.81
C SER A 95 25.09 -9.24 -27.63
N VAL A 96 26.18 -8.76 -27.00
CA VAL A 96 27.15 -7.87 -27.62
C VAL A 96 28.59 -8.40 -27.45
N SER A 97 29.44 -8.04 -28.41
CA SER A 97 30.86 -8.36 -28.42
C SER A 97 31.71 -7.09 -28.42
N VAL A 98 32.97 -7.21 -28.03
CA VAL A 98 33.93 -6.10 -28.12
C VAL A 98 34.04 -5.62 -29.57
N GLY A 99 33.90 -4.31 -29.78
CA GLY A 99 33.88 -3.67 -31.10
C GLY A 99 32.47 -3.40 -31.66
N ASP A 100 31.43 -3.97 -31.08
CA ASP A 100 30.07 -3.72 -31.54
C ASP A 100 29.62 -2.28 -31.24
N THR A 101 28.92 -1.67 -32.19
CA THR A 101 28.26 -0.37 -31.99
C THR A 101 26.91 -0.56 -31.38
N VAL A 102 26.62 0.17 -30.30
CA VAL A 102 25.36 0.10 -29.54
C VAL A 102 24.69 1.45 -29.46
N THR A 103 23.36 1.44 -29.34
CA THR A 103 22.53 2.64 -29.19
C THR A 103 21.91 2.70 -27.79
N VAL A 104 21.54 3.91 -27.36
CA VAL A 104 20.82 4.12 -26.09
C VAL A 104 19.59 3.20 -26.02
N GLY A 105 19.42 2.48 -24.89
CA GLY A 105 18.30 1.56 -24.68
C GLY A 105 18.44 0.19 -25.35
N GLN A 106 19.49 -0.03 -26.15
CA GLN A 106 19.74 -1.34 -26.77
C GLN A 106 20.07 -2.37 -25.68
N SER A 107 19.46 -3.57 -25.79
CA SER A 107 19.77 -4.70 -24.91
C SER A 107 21.19 -5.19 -25.13
N LEU A 108 21.96 -5.27 -24.06
CA LEU A 108 23.35 -5.76 -24.04
C LEU A 108 23.44 -7.20 -23.53
N GLY A 109 22.44 -7.63 -22.79
CA GLY A 109 22.38 -8.95 -22.18
C GLY A 109 21.34 -9.04 -21.08
N ARG A 110 21.26 -10.16 -20.45
CA ARG A 110 20.28 -10.43 -19.39
C ARG A 110 20.86 -11.28 -18.28
N VAL A 111 20.47 -10.95 -17.06
CA VAL A 111 20.75 -11.75 -15.87
C VAL A 111 19.86 -13.01 -15.86
N ASP A 112 20.36 -14.12 -15.33
CA ASP A 112 19.57 -15.34 -15.12
C ASP A 112 18.52 -15.11 -14.03
N THR A 113 17.26 -15.06 -14.45
CA THR A 113 16.09 -14.83 -13.60
C THR A 113 15.31 -16.12 -13.31
N SER A 114 15.83 -17.30 -13.68
CA SER A 114 15.11 -18.56 -13.51
C SER A 114 14.75 -18.84 -12.04
N GLY A 115 15.67 -18.60 -11.12
CA GLY A 115 15.41 -18.67 -9.68
C GLY A 115 14.38 -17.64 -9.18
N LEU A 116 14.41 -16.43 -9.74
CA LEU A 116 13.47 -15.37 -9.40
C LEU A 116 12.04 -15.69 -9.91
N ALA A 117 11.93 -16.28 -11.09
CA ALA A 117 10.64 -16.70 -11.63
C ALA A 117 9.95 -17.73 -10.74
N ALA A 118 10.70 -18.72 -10.22
CA ALA A 118 10.17 -19.70 -9.27
C ALA A 118 9.72 -19.04 -7.95
N GLN A 119 10.45 -18.03 -7.48
CA GLN A 119 10.12 -17.28 -6.27
C GLN A 119 8.87 -16.43 -6.47
N ILE A 120 8.72 -15.78 -7.62
CA ILE A 120 7.51 -15.03 -7.97
C ILE A 120 6.31 -15.96 -7.97
N ALA A 121 6.40 -17.13 -8.60
CA ALA A 121 5.32 -18.10 -8.62
C ALA A 121 4.93 -18.57 -7.21
N ALA A 122 5.89 -18.79 -6.33
CA ALA A 122 5.62 -19.10 -4.92
C ALA A 122 4.94 -17.93 -4.19
N ALA A 123 5.43 -16.71 -4.35
CA ALA A 123 4.84 -15.52 -3.73
C ALA A 123 3.42 -15.24 -4.25
N GLU A 124 3.16 -15.48 -5.54
CA GLU A 124 1.80 -15.40 -6.12
C GLU A 124 0.85 -16.42 -5.51
N ALA A 125 1.32 -17.65 -5.30
CA ALA A 125 0.53 -18.67 -4.63
C ALA A 125 0.20 -18.28 -3.18
N ASP A 126 1.16 -17.73 -2.45
CA ASP A 126 0.98 -17.24 -1.08
C ASP A 126 -0.01 -16.07 -1.01
N ALA A 127 0.10 -15.12 -1.94
CA ALA A 127 -0.86 -14.01 -2.07
C ALA A 127 -2.28 -14.52 -2.37
N ALA A 128 -2.42 -15.51 -3.24
CA ALA A 128 -3.71 -16.14 -3.55
C ALA A 128 -4.32 -16.84 -2.33
N VAL A 129 -3.51 -17.55 -1.53
CA VAL A 129 -3.96 -18.17 -0.27
C VAL A 129 -4.42 -17.10 0.73
N ALA A 130 -3.67 -16.01 0.89
CA ALA A 130 -4.06 -14.92 1.77
C ALA A 130 -5.37 -14.25 1.32
N ALA A 131 -5.56 -14.03 0.02
CA ALA A 131 -6.81 -13.50 -0.53
C ALA A 131 -8.00 -14.43 -0.29
N ALA A 132 -7.82 -15.74 -0.45
CA ALA A 132 -8.85 -16.73 -0.15
C ALA A 132 -9.25 -16.71 1.34
N GLN A 133 -8.29 -16.53 2.26
CA GLN A 133 -8.57 -16.39 3.70
C GLN A 133 -9.41 -15.16 4.01
N VAL A 134 -9.15 -14.02 3.35
CA VAL A 134 -9.97 -12.80 3.47
C VAL A 134 -11.41 -13.07 3.02
N GLY A 135 -11.61 -13.84 1.94
CA GLY A 135 -12.92 -14.29 1.48
C GLY A 135 -13.65 -15.12 2.55
N LEU A 136 -13.00 -16.16 3.09
CA LEU A 136 -13.58 -17.00 4.15
C LEU A 136 -13.97 -16.21 5.41
N LEU A 137 -13.18 -15.20 5.79
CA LEU A 137 -13.53 -14.30 6.89
C LEU A 137 -14.74 -13.42 6.54
N GLY A 138 -14.91 -13.04 5.28
CA GLY A 138 -16.12 -12.38 4.78
C GLY A 138 -17.35 -13.23 5.01
N ASP A 139 -17.35 -14.47 4.51
CA ASP A 139 -18.45 -15.43 4.65
C ASP A 139 -18.78 -15.73 6.13
N ALA A 140 -17.74 -15.80 6.98
CA ALA A 140 -17.94 -15.97 8.42
C ALA A 140 -18.64 -14.76 9.06
N ILE A 141 -18.33 -13.53 8.63
CA ILE A 141 -19.02 -12.31 9.08
C ILE A 141 -20.47 -12.34 8.63
N ASP A 142 -20.76 -12.69 7.38
CA ASP A 142 -22.12 -12.76 6.84
C ASP A 142 -22.95 -13.79 7.60
N THR A 143 -22.38 -14.96 7.92
CA THR A 143 -23.02 -15.97 8.79
C THR A 143 -23.41 -15.39 10.17
N THR A 144 -22.65 -14.43 10.73
CA THR A 144 -23.04 -13.77 11.99
C THR A 144 -24.26 -12.87 11.83
N TYR A 145 -24.47 -12.25 10.67
CA TYR A 145 -25.67 -11.45 10.38
C TYR A 145 -26.92 -12.34 10.29
N ASP A 146 -26.80 -13.49 9.61
CA ASP A 146 -27.90 -14.45 9.53
C ASP A 146 -28.30 -14.96 10.92
N LYS A 147 -27.33 -15.31 11.76
CA LYS A 147 -27.56 -15.71 13.15
C LYS A 147 -28.19 -14.60 14.00
N GLU A 148 -27.78 -13.35 13.79
CA GLU A 148 -28.39 -12.21 14.46
C GLU A 148 -29.86 -12.05 14.08
N ALA A 149 -30.20 -12.22 12.79
CA ALA A 149 -31.58 -12.18 12.31
C ALA A 149 -32.41 -13.28 12.95
N ASP A 150 -31.93 -14.53 12.97
CA ASP A 150 -32.59 -15.66 13.61
C ASP A 150 -32.91 -15.39 15.09
N VAL A 151 -31.94 -14.84 15.82
CA VAL A 151 -32.10 -14.51 17.24
C VAL A 151 -33.07 -13.35 17.47
N LYS A 152 -33.09 -12.33 16.57
CA LYS A 152 -34.05 -11.22 16.61
C LYS A 152 -35.48 -11.74 16.39
N ASP A 153 -35.67 -12.66 15.43
CA ASP A 153 -36.98 -13.28 15.16
C ASP A 153 -37.46 -14.12 16.36
N ALA A 154 -36.55 -14.91 16.95
CA ALA A 154 -36.86 -15.65 18.16
C ALA A 154 -37.24 -14.73 19.31
N LYS A 155 -36.55 -13.60 19.47
CA LYS A 155 -36.85 -12.57 20.49
C LYS A 155 -38.24 -11.96 20.24
N ALA A 156 -38.61 -11.63 19.03
CA ALA A 156 -39.93 -11.08 18.68
C ALA A 156 -41.05 -12.08 19.05
N LYS A 157 -40.86 -13.38 18.73
CA LYS A 157 -41.82 -14.43 19.11
C LYS A 157 -42.00 -14.57 20.64
N VAL A 158 -40.90 -14.45 21.40
CA VAL A 158 -40.96 -14.50 22.87
C VAL A 158 -41.67 -13.27 23.43
N LEU A 159 -41.43 -12.09 22.88
CA LEU A 159 -42.13 -10.85 23.28
C LEU A 159 -43.66 -10.95 23.01
N ASP A 160 -44.07 -11.42 21.85
CA ASP A 160 -45.49 -11.66 21.52
C ASP A 160 -46.13 -12.65 22.50
N ALA A 161 -45.38 -13.73 22.86
CA ALA A 161 -45.86 -14.71 23.86
C ALA A 161 -46.00 -14.08 25.27
N ILE A 162 -45.10 -13.17 25.67
CA ILE A 162 -45.17 -12.43 26.93
C ILE A 162 -46.42 -11.55 26.94
N ASP A 163 -46.71 -10.83 25.86
CA ASP A 163 -47.87 -9.95 25.72
C ASP A 163 -49.19 -10.74 25.82
N LYS A 164 -49.26 -11.88 25.13
CA LYS A 164 -50.41 -12.81 25.21
C LYS A 164 -50.62 -13.30 26.64
N ILE A 165 -49.53 -13.62 27.38
CA ILE A 165 -49.61 -14.01 28.79
C ILE A 165 -50.16 -12.85 29.64
N HIS A 166 -49.69 -11.63 29.43
CA HIS A 166 -50.17 -10.44 30.14
C HIS A 166 -51.65 -10.19 29.92
N ASP A 167 -52.10 -10.29 28.66
CA ASP A 167 -53.51 -10.14 28.30
C ASP A 167 -54.38 -11.22 28.92
N GLY A 168 -53.93 -12.50 28.84
CA GLY A 168 -54.59 -13.60 29.51
C GLY A 168 -54.71 -13.41 31.01
N LYS A 169 -53.62 -12.96 31.66
CA LYS A 169 -53.62 -12.65 33.08
C LYS A 169 -54.63 -11.54 33.43
N LYS A 170 -54.70 -10.44 32.62
CA LYS A 170 -55.64 -9.33 32.82
C LYS A 170 -57.10 -9.80 32.71
N LYS A 171 -57.41 -10.64 31.70
CA LYS A 171 -58.75 -11.23 31.51
C LYS A 171 -59.16 -12.10 32.70
N LEU A 172 -58.25 -12.98 33.17
CA LEU A 172 -58.49 -13.85 34.33
C LEU A 172 -58.65 -13.08 35.64
N LEU A 173 -57.90 -11.99 35.85
CA LEU A 173 -58.05 -11.16 37.05
C LEU A 173 -59.40 -10.47 37.06
N LYS A 174 -59.90 -9.96 35.89
CA LYS A 174 -61.25 -9.40 35.76
C LYS A 174 -62.32 -10.48 36.07
N ALA A 175 -62.22 -11.66 35.46
CA ALA A 175 -63.15 -12.75 35.71
C ALA A 175 -63.18 -13.19 37.19
N ARG A 176 -61.97 -13.24 37.83
CA ARG A 176 -61.88 -13.54 39.29
C ARG A 176 -62.56 -12.48 40.13
N SER A 177 -62.39 -11.23 39.85
CA SER A 177 -63.04 -10.09 40.56
C SER A 177 -64.58 -10.19 40.43
N SER A 178 -65.07 -10.39 39.19
CA SER A 178 -66.52 -10.56 38.95
C SER A 178 -67.09 -11.79 39.71
N ALA A 179 -66.40 -12.93 39.62
CA ALA A 179 -66.82 -14.13 40.35
C ALA A 179 -66.88 -13.93 41.88
N LYS A 180 -65.90 -13.22 42.45
CA LYS A 180 -65.90 -12.86 43.88
C LYS A 180 -67.09 -11.97 44.24
N LYS A 181 -67.41 -10.95 43.40
CA LYS A 181 -68.56 -10.05 43.63
C LYS A 181 -69.85 -10.85 43.62
N THR A 182 -70.06 -11.67 42.56
CA THR A 182 -71.25 -12.51 42.47
C THR A 182 -71.35 -13.46 43.64
N ARG A 183 -70.23 -14.00 44.13
CA ARG A 183 -70.20 -14.86 45.32
C ARG A 183 -70.71 -14.13 46.56
N VAL A 184 -70.26 -12.90 46.79
CA VAL A 184 -70.69 -12.07 47.92
C VAL A 184 -72.23 -11.86 47.85
N ASP A 185 -72.75 -11.53 46.67
CA ASP A 185 -74.19 -11.31 46.43
C ASP A 185 -75.01 -12.61 46.73
N LEU A 186 -74.47 -13.76 46.24
CA LEU A 186 -75.14 -15.06 46.51
C LEU A 186 -75.08 -15.46 47.98
N VAL A 187 -73.99 -15.16 48.69
CA VAL A 187 -73.89 -15.40 50.14
C VAL A 187 -74.87 -14.52 50.91
N ALA A 188 -75.00 -13.24 50.56
CA ALA A 188 -75.98 -12.34 51.15
C ALA A 188 -77.45 -12.86 50.94
N LYS A 189 -77.76 -13.31 49.69
CA LYS A 189 -79.06 -13.90 49.35
C LYS A 189 -79.32 -15.21 50.12
N LEU A 190 -78.24 -16.01 50.29
CA LEU A 190 -78.31 -17.26 51.07
C LEU A 190 -78.67 -16.98 52.51
N HIS A 191 -77.97 -16.05 53.18
CA HIS A 191 -78.28 -15.70 54.59
C HIS A 191 -79.73 -15.15 54.70
N ALA A 192 -80.13 -14.24 53.75
CA ALA A 192 -81.49 -13.75 53.77
C ALA A 192 -82.58 -14.84 53.60
N ALA A 193 -82.28 -15.86 52.80
CA ALA A 193 -83.17 -17.00 52.57
C ALA A 193 -83.19 -17.95 53.84
N GLU A 194 -82.04 -18.14 54.45
CA GLU A 194 -81.93 -18.94 55.70
C GLU A 194 -82.62 -18.24 56.88
N ASP A 195 -82.44 -16.89 57.01
CA ASP A 195 -83.12 -16.10 58.02
C ASP A 195 -84.63 -16.10 57.82
N LEU A 196 -85.07 -15.99 56.54
CA LEU A 196 -86.50 -16.04 56.24
C LEU A 196 -87.07 -17.43 56.52
N LEU A 197 -86.37 -18.49 56.27
CA LEU A 197 -86.82 -19.85 56.60
C LEU A 197 -86.95 -20.05 58.14
N ALA A 198 -85.97 -19.52 58.91
CA ALA A 198 -85.96 -19.61 60.40
C ALA A 198 -87.09 -18.80 61.01
N ASN A 199 -87.38 -17.64 60.50
CA ASN A 199 -88.37 -16.70 60.99
C ASN A 199 -89.66 -16.57 60.15
N TYR A 200 -90.06 -17.65 59.45
CA TYR A 200 -91.22 -17.64 58.56
C TYR A 200 -92.47 -17.41 59.27
N PRO A 201 -93.22 -16.33 58.90
CA PRO A 201 -94.42 -15.96 59.65
C PRO A 201 -95.47 -17.04 59.50
N PRO A 202 -96.24 -17.32 60.67
CA PRO A 202 -97.26 -18.41 60.67
C PRO A 202 -98.48 -18.06 59.76
N MET A 203 -98.68 -16.78 59.45
CA MET A 203 -99.70 -16.29 58.52
C MET A 203 -99.09 -15.21 57.63
N VAL A 204 -99.11 -15.48 56.28
CA VAL A 204 -98.65 -14.52 55.27
C VAL A 204 -99.75 -13.55 54.89
N PRO A 205 -99.62 -12.27 55.06
CA PRO A 205 -100.70 -11.30 54.70
C PRO A 205 -100.89 -11.36 53.13
N PRO A 206 -102.14 -11.25 52.67
CA PRO A 206 -102.48 -11.25 51.26
C PRO A 206 -101.76 -10.03 50.57
N GLY A 207 -101.02 -10.31 49.48
CA GLY A 207 -100.30 -9.26 48.76
C GLY A 207 -98.82 -9.15 49.07
N THR A 208 -98.25 -9.96 49.96
CA THR A 208 -96.77 -10.02 50.21
C THR A 208 -96.11 -10.93 49.23
N ASN A 209 -95.04 -10.48 48.51
CA ASN A 209 -94.18 -11.26 47.55
C ASN A 209 -93.21 -12.23 48.28
N LEU A 210 -93.63 -12.88 49.39
CA LEU A 210 -92.81 -13.88 50.06
C LEU A 210 -92.91 -15.21 49.35
N PRO A 211 -91.73 -15.90 49.07
CA PRO A 211 -91.73 -17.24 48.45
C PRO A 211 -92.41 -18.22 49.39
N PRO A 212 -93.13 -19.28 48.93
CA PRO A 212 -93.78 -20.26 49.72
C PRO A 212 -92.70 -20.98 50.65
N LYS A 213 -93.04 -21.29 51.90
CA LYS A 213 -92.12 -21.92 52.86
C LYS A 213 -91.50 -23.14 52.30
N GLU A 214 -92.24 -23.92 51.58
CA GLU A 214 -91.85 -25.19 50.95
C GLU A 214 -90.82 -25.01 49.84
N ALA A 215 -90.77 -23.80 49.22
CA ALA A 215 -89.76 -23.48 48.14
C ALA A 215 -88.40 -23.02 48.71
N LEU A 216 -88.39 -22.53 49.99
CA LEU A 216 -87.16 -21.99 50.59
C LEU A 216 -86.00 -23.03 50.70
N PRO A 217 -86.20 -24.27 51.10
CA PRO A 217 -85.13 -25.26 51.13
C PRO A 217 -84.52 -25.53 49.77
N GLY A 218 -85.34 -25.55 48.70
CA GLY A 218 -84.87 -25.68 47.33
C GLY A 218 -84.04 -24.45 46.83
N MET A 219 -84.49 -23.23 47.19
CA MET A 219 -83.74 -22.00 46.91
C MET A 219 -82.39 -21.97 47.64
N ILE A 220 -82.36 -22.33 48.96
CA ILE A 220 -81.15 -22.42 49.73
C ILE A 220 -80.18 -23.44 49.18
N ALA A 221 -80.67 -24.61 48.79
CA ALA A 221 -79.81 -25.62 48.13
C ALA A 221 -79.24 -25.16 46.80
N GLY A 222 -80.08 -24.46 46.00
CA GLY A 222 -79.65 -23.83 44.72
C GLY A 222 -78.54 -22.78 44.95
N LEU A 223 -78.71 -21.88 45.93
CA LEU A 223 -77.74 -20.85 46.29
C LEU A 223 -76.41 -21.49 46.79
N LYS A 224 -76.51 -22.51 47.68
CA LYS A 224 -75.31 -23.26 48.16
C LYS A 224 -74.55 -23.90 46.95
N ALA A 225 -75.28 -24.54 46.03
CA ALA A 225 -74.72 -25.12 44.82
C ALA A 225 -74.07 -24.09 43.92
N GLY A 226 -74.70 -22.90 43.73
CA GLY A 226 -74.15 -21.75 43.00
C GLY A 226 -72.82 -21.23 43.56
N ILE A 227 -72.81 -21.03 44.92
CA ILE A 227 -71.57 -20.61 45.62
C ILE A 227 -70.47 -21.65 45.44
N LYS A 228 -70.78 -22.99 45.60
CA LYS A 228 -69.80 -24.04 45.41
C LYS A 228 -69.20 -24.04 43.97
N LYS A 229 -70.04 -23.79 42.93
CA LYS A 229 -69.57 -23.66 41.54
C LYS A 229 -68.67 -22.48 41.34
N LEU A 230 -69.00 -21.31 41.91
CA LEU A 230 -68.17 -20.12 41.87
C LEU A 230 -66.84 -20.32 42.59
N ASP A 231 -66.80 -20.93 43.73
CA ASP A 231 -65.59 -21.26 44.46
C ASP A 231 -64.68 -22.22 43.65
N ALA A 232 -65.26 -23.22 43.01
CA ALA A 232 -64.55 -24.09 42.11
C ALA A 232 -63.96 -23.30 40.89
N GLY A 233 -64.76 -22.41 40.31
CA GLY A 233 -64.32 -21.49 39.24
C GLY A 233 -63.14 -20.58 39.66
N VAL A 234 -63.24 -19.95 40.85
CA VAL A 234 -62.17 -19.14 41.40
C VAL A 234 -60.89 -19.94 41.66
N ARG A 235 -61.01 -21.17 42.17
CA ARG A 235 -59.84 -22.07 42.33
C ARG A 235 -59.18 -22.39 40.99
N LYS A 236 -59.98 -22.69 39.92
CA LYS A 236 -59.46 -22.91 38.57
C LYS A 236 -58.74 -21.69 38.00
N ILE A 237 -59.35 -20.48 38.16
CA ILE A 237 -58.71 -19.21 37.76
C ILE A 237 -57.40 -19.02 38.49
N ASN A 238 -57.32 -19.22 39.81
CA ASN A 238 -56.09 -19.10 40.58
C ASN A 238 -55.01 -20.09 40.15
N SER A 239 -55.37 -21.32 39.79
CA SER A 239 -54.47 -22.34 39.25
C SER A 239 -53.88 -21.88 37.89
N THR A 240 -54.74 -21.42 36.99
CA THR A 240 -54.33 -20.88 35.68
C THR A 240 -53.40 -19.67 35.82
N LEU A 241 -53.71 -18.75 36.74
CA LEU A 241 -52.84 -17.57 37.03
C LEU A 241 -51.46 -17.99 37.51
N ARG A 242 -51.36 -19.05 38.34
CA ARG A 242 -50.05 -19.59 38.75
C ARG A 242 -49.26 -20.18 37.59
N THR A 243 -49.97 -20.89 36.70
CA THR A 243 -49.34 -21.44 35.48
C THR A 243 -48.82 -20.35 34.55
N LEU A 244 -49.62 -19.29 34.32
CA LEU A 244 -49.22 -18.10 33.53
C LEU A 244 -48.00 -17.39 34.18
N ALA A 245 -47.98 -17.27 35.51
CA ALA A 245 -46.82 -16.66 36.21
C ALA A 245 -45.53 -17.50 36.01
N LYS A 246 -45.64 -18.85 36.07
CA LYS A 246 -44.50 -19.72 35.74
C LYS A 246 -44.06 -19.58 34.26
N GLY A 247 -45.03 -19.52 33.34
CA GLY A 247 -44.79 -19.29 31.92
C GLY A 247 -44.07 -17.94 31.67
N LEU A 248 -44.54 -16.88 32.30
CA LEU A 248 -43.93 -15.55 32.21
C LEU A 248 -42.48 -15.55 32.72
N LYS A 249 -42.20 -16.22 33.84
CA LYS A 249 -40.82 -16.36 34.39
C LYS A 249 -39.90 -17.09 33.39
N LYS A 250 -40.39 -18.14 32.74
CA LYS A 250 -39.64 -18.87 31.71
C LYS A 250 -39.39 -17.99 30.49
N ALA A 251 -40.40 -17.28 29.99
CA ALA A 251 -40.31 -16.42 28.84
C ALA A 251 -39.33 -15.25 29.07
N THR A 252 -39.39 -14.61 30.24
CA THR A 252 -38.43 -13.54 30.60
C THR A 252 -37.01 -14.04 30.76
N SER A 253 -36.82 -15.27 31.30
CA SER A 253 -35.49 -15.90 31.34
C SER A 253 -34.98 -16.22 29.92
N GLY A 254 -35.85 -16.70 29.01
CA GLY A 254 -35.53 -16.92 27.62
C GLY A 254 -35.14 -15.63 26.92
N LEU A 255 -35.89 -14.55 27.18
CA LEU A 255 -35.57 -13.20 26.59
C LEU A 255 -34.20 -12.70 27.02
N ARG A 256 -33.80 -12.90 28.29
CA ARG A 256 -32.43 -12.57 28.74
C ARG A 256 -31.38 -13.31 27.93
N LYS A 257 -31.54 -14.66 27.84
CA LYS A 257 -30.59 -15.49 27.06
C LYS A 257 -30.48 -15.06 25.61
N LEU A 258 -31.59 -14.64 24.96
CA LEU A 258 -31.56 -14.13 23.60
C LEU A 258 -30.83 -12.78 23.50
N ASN A 259 -30.99 -11.89 24.49
CA ASN A 259 -30.23 -10.65 24.55
C ASN A 259 -28.73 -10.92 24.75
N ASP A 260 -28.35 -11.83 25.63
CA ASP A 260 -26.95 -12.20 25.86
C ASP A 260 -26.33 -12.82 24.57
N ALA A 261 -27.12 -13.63 23.84
CA ALA A 261 -26.70 -14.17 22.56
C ALA A 261 -26.47 -13.07 21.50
N LEU A 262 -27.31 -12.03 21.46
CA LEU A 262 -27.13 -10.88 20.55
C LEU A 262 -25.84 -10.13 20.85
N VAL A 263 -25.51 -9.92 22.13
CA VAL A 263 -24.24 -9.29 22.53
C VAL A 263 -23.05 -10.17 22.07
N THR A 264 -23.10 -11.46 22.37
CA THR A 264 -22.03 -12.40 21.96
C THR A 264 -21.82 -12.42 20.44
N ILE A 265 -22.89 -12.38 19.64
CA ILE A 265 -22.81 -12.34 18.18
C ILE A 265 -22.18 -11.01 17.72
N ALA A 266 -22.54 -9.88 18.35
CA ALA A 266 -21.97 -8.58 18.01
C ALA A 266 -20.47 -8.52 18.32
N ASP A 267 -20.04 -9.04 19.47
CA ASP A 267 -18.63 -9.09 19.87
C ASP A 267 -17.82 -10.01 18.93
N ALA A 268 -18.38 -11.19 18.62
CA ALA A 268 -17.74 -12.11 17.66
C ALA A 268 -17.57 -11.48 16.28
N ARG A 269 -18.58 -10.73 15.82
CA ARG A 269 -18.50 -9.98 14.56
C ARG A 269 -17.45 -8.90 14.60
N GLY A 270 -17.33 -8.17 15.70
CA GLY A 270 -16.27 -7.18 15.91
C GLY A 270 -14.90 -7.80 15.72
N SER A 271 -14.63 -8.88 16.46
CA SER A 271 -13.36 -9.62 16.37
C SER A 271 -13.08 -10.15 14.97
N LEU A 272 -14.08 -10.70 14.27
CA LEU A 272 -13.91 -11.18 12.89
C LEU A 272 -13.56 -10.05 11.92
N ARG A 273 -14.14 -8.85 12.09
CA ARG A 273 -13.81 -7.68 11.27
C ARG A 273 -12.37 -7.23 11.49
N ASP A 274 -11.89 -7.23 12.72
CA ASP A 274 -10.52 -6.86 13.05
C ASP A 274 -9.53 -7.86 12.44
N VAL A 275 -9.82 -9.16 12.56
CA VAL A 275 -9.02 -10.21 11.91
C VAL A 275 -9.04 -10.09 10.39
N LYS A 276 -10.21 -9.82 9.79
CA LYS A 276 -10.33 -9.59 8.33
C LYS A 276 -9.48 -8.42 7.88
N LYS A 277 -9.50 -7.31 8.63
CA LYS A 277 -8.66 -6.13 8.32
C LYS A 277 -7.17 -6.47 8.33
N LEU A 278 -6.70 -7.21 9.32
CA LEU A 278 -5.31 -7.66 9.40
C LEU A 278 -4.96 -8.61 8.24
N ALA A 279 -5.83 -9.57 7.94
CA ALA A 279 -5.64 -10.49 6.81
C ALA A 279 -5.61 -9.75 5.46
N THR A 280 -6.42 -8.70 5.30
CA THR A 280 -6.38 -7.85 4.09
C THR A 280 -5.05 -7.13 3.96
N LEU A 281 -4.54 -6.51 5.04
CA LEU A 281 -3.24 -5.85 5.03
C LEU A 281 -2.10 -6.83 4.71
N GLN A 282 -2.21 -8.07 5.18
CA GLN A 282 -1.24 -9.11 4.84
C GLN A 282 -1.31 -9.50 3.35
N ALA A 283 -2.50 -9.69 2.80
CA ALA A 283 -2.69 -10.00 1.39
C ALA A 283 -2.15 -8.86 0.50
N ASP A 284 -2.41 -7.61 0.87
CA ASP A 284 -1.89 -6.42 0.18
C ASP A 284 -0.36 -6.38 0.22
N ALA A 285 0.26 -6.64 1.38
CA ALA A 285 1.72 -6.68 1.51
C ALA A 285 2.37 -7.78 0.66
N LEU A 286 1.74 -8.96 0.56
CA LEU A 286 2.20 -10.03 -0.32
C LEU A 286 2.08 -9.64 -1.79
N THR A 287 1.00 -8.98 -2.18
CA THR A 287 0.82 -8.47 -3.55
C THR A 287 1.92 -7.47 -3.92
N VAL A 288 2.22 -6.52 -3.02
CA VAL A 288 3.33 -5.56 -3.22
C VAL A 288 4.68 -6.28 -3.35
N SER A 289 4.91 -7.36 -2.60
CA SER A 289 6.15 -8.15 -2.71
C SER A 289 6.28 -8.85 -4.06
N VAL A 290 5.17 -9.35 -4.61
CA VAL A 290 5.11 -9.92 -5.97
C VAL A 290 5.43 -8.85 -7.02
N ASP A 291 4.82 -7.67 -6.92
CA ASP A 291 5.05 -6.58 -7.87
C ASP A 291 6.50 -6.09 -7.83
N LEU A 292 7.09 -6.01 -6.65
CA LEU A 292 8.51 -5.67 -6.49
C LEU A 292 9.42 -6.74 -7.11
N ALA A 293 9.10 -8.02 -6.93
CA ALA A 293 9.84 -9.10 -7.55
C ALA A 293 9.73 -9.09 -9.09
N ARG A 294 8.56 -8.77 -9.64
CA ARG A 294 8.37 -8.57 -11.08
C ARG A 294 9.16 -7.38 -11.62
N LEU A 295 9.19 -6.26 -10.89
CA LEU A 295 10.01 -5.11 -11.24
C LEU A 295 11.50 -5.50 -11.32
N GLN A 296 11.99 -6.34 -10.42
CA GLN A 296 13.37 -6.82 -10.47
C GLN A 296 13.67 -7.67 -11.72
N VAL A 297 12.67 -8.42 -12.22
CA VAL A 297 12.82 -9.13 -13.50
C VAL A 297 13.02 -8.15 -14.66
N THR A 298 12.31 -7.02 -14.66
CA THR A 298 12.49 -6.00 -15.69
C THR A 298 13.86 -5.32 -15.59
N LEU A 299 14.35 -5.12 -14.37
CA LEU A 299 15.68 -4.55 -14.13
C LEU A 299 16.83 -5.54 -14.39
N ALA A 300 16.52 -6.82 -14.60
CA ALA A 300 17.50 -7.85 -14.94
C ALA A 300 18.01 -7.75 -16.39
N GLU A 301 17.42 -6.93 -17.22
CA GLU A 301 17.89 -6.62 -18.56
C GLU A 301 18.95 -5.51 -18.50
N LEU A 302 20.13 -5.81 -19.05
CA LEU A 302 21.22 -4.86 -19.15
C LEU A 302 21.06 -4.08 -20.45
N THR A 303 20.84 -2.77 -20.35
CA THR A 303 20.65 -1.88 -21.50
C THR A 303 21.77 -0.85 -21.58
N SER A 304 22.09 -0.41 -22.78
CA SER A 304 23.08 0.65 -22.98
C SER A 304 22.54 2.01 -22.54
N PRO A 305 23.25 2.73 -21.66
CA PRO A 305 22.87 4.10 -21.27
C PRO A 305 23.27 5.16 -22.32
N VAL A 306 24.13 4.80 -23.27
CA VAL A 306 24.71 5.72 -24.28
C VAL A 306 24.80 5.09 -25.67
N ASN A 307 24.90 5.92 -26.69
CA ASN A 307 25.39 5.47 -27.99
C ASN A 307 26.91 5.33 -27.93
N GLY A 308 27.46 4.24 -28.43
CA GLY A 308 28.89 4.04 -28.34
C GLY A 308 29.37 2.72 -28.92
N VAL A 309 30.62 2.39 -28.63
CA VAL A 309 31.27 1.14 -29.04
C VAL A 309 31.63 0.34 -27.78
N VAL A 310 31.34 -0.94 -27.77
CA VAL A 310 31.67 -1.86 -26.65
C VAL A 310 33.17 -2.04 -26.59
N VAL A 311 33.76 -1.72 -25.45
CA VAL A 311 35.23 -1.85 -25.19
C VAL A 311 35.54 -3.16 -24.44
N SER A 312 34.64 -3.53 -23.53
CA SER A 312 34.77 -4.82 -22.84
C SER A 312 33.39 -5.40 -22.55
N ALA A 313 33.27 -6.71 -22.62
CA ALA A 313 32.05 -7.44 -22.26
C ALA A 313 32.46 -8.75 -21.56
N VAL A 314 31.74 -9.09 -20.52
CA VAL A 314 31.89 -10.34 -19.78
C VAL A 314 31.19 -11.46 -20.54
N LEU A 315 31.69 -12.68 -20.48
CA LEU A 315 31.07 -13.82 -21.16
C LEU A 315 29.74 -14.25 -20.53
N ALA A 316 28.82 -14.73 -21.36
CA ALA A 316 27.60 -15.37 -20.88
C ALA A 316 27.94 -16.54 -19.95
N GLY A 317 27.15 -16.76 -18.91
CA GLY A 317 27.36 -17.75 -17.87
C GLY A 317 28.29 -17.32 -16.73
N SER A 318 28.94 -16.16 -16.83
CA SER A 318 29.78 -15.62 -15.76
C SER A 318 28.98 -15.29 -14.52
N ALA A 319 29.56 -15.54 -13.35
CA ALA A 319 29.01 -15.12 -12.06
C ALA A 319 29.69 -13.82 -11.61
N LEU A 320 28.93 -12.77 -11.42
CA LEU A 320 29.39 -11.44 -11.05
C LEU A 320 28.79 -11.02 -9.70
N ALA A 321 29.55 -10.26 -8.93
CA ALA A 321 29.00 -9.61 -7.75
C ALA A 321 28.02 -8.50 -8.18
N PRO A 322 26.96 -8.22 -7.40
CA PRO A 322 26.10 -7.06 -7.62
C PRO A 322 26.94 -5.77 -7.67
N GLY A 323 26.68 -4.93 -8.66
CA GLY A 323 27.46 -3.70 -8.88
C GLY A 323 28.75 -3.90 -9.70
N ALA A 324 29.15 -5.14 -10.01
CA ALA A 324 30.30 -5.39 -10.88
C ALA A 324 29.96 -5.01 -12.32
N THR A 325 30.96 -4.48 -13.04
CA THR A 325 30.82 -4.10 -14.43
C THR A 325 30.66 -5.33 -15.33
N ALA A 326 29.56 -5.38 -16.08
CA ALA A 326 29.30 -6.41 -17.07
C ALA A 326 29.77 -6.00 -18.47
N VAL A 327 29.52 -4.74 -18.85
CA VAL A 327 29.89 -4.20 -20.15
C VAL A 327 30.43 -2.79 -19.97
N SER A 328 31.52 -2.44 -20.67
CA SER A 328 32.04 -1.08 -20.75
C SER A 328 31.86 -0.56 -22.17
N ILE A 329 31.30 0.64 -22.29
CA ILE A 329 30.97 1.27 -23.55
C ILE A 329 31.74 2.58 -23.66
N ARG A 330 32.45 2.79 -24.76
CA ARG A 330 32.98 4.08 -25.11
C ARG A 330 31.88 4.89 -25.76
N ALA A 331 31.47 5.96 -25.10
CA ALA A 331 30.41 6.81 -25.60
C ALA A 331 30.82 7.48 -26.93
N SER A 332 29.92 7.48 -27.92
CA SER A 332 30.08 8.24 -29.18
C SER A 332 29.78 9.71 -28.93
N ARG A 333 30.66 10.34 -28.15
CA ARG A 333 30.62 11.79 -27.90
C ARG A 333 31.93 12.41 -28.26
N PRO A 334 31.97 13.72 -28.54
CA PRO A 334 33.22 14.43 -28.64
C PRO A 334 34.13 14.15 -27.44
N SER A 335 35.43 13.93 -27.72
CA SER A 335 36.39 13.62 -26.64
C SER A 335 36.62 14.87 -25.80
N THR A 336 36.85 14.64 -24.50
CA THR A 336 37.36 15.68 -23.61
C THR A 336 38.88 15.64 -23.62
N VAL A 337 39.52 16.77 -23.72
CA VAL A 337 40.97 16.88 -23.60
C VAL A 337 41.27 17.62 -22.31
N THR A 338 41.98 16.94 -21.41
CA THR A 338 42.43 17.53 -20.15
C THR A 338 43.84 18.04 -20.31
N ALA A 339 44.06 19.30 -19.95
CA ALA A 339 45.37 19.94 -19.93
C ALA A 339 45.61 20.64 -18.59
N TRP A 340 46.86 20.99 -18.36
CA TRP A 340 47.27 21.64 -17.11
C TRP A 340 48.00 22.94 -17.39
N LEU A 341 47.40 24.07 -16.97
CA LEU A 341 47.91 25.41 -17.19
C LEU A 341 48.63 25.92 -15.96
N ALA A 342 49.80 26.48 -16.14
CA ALA A 342 50.50 27.22 -15.11
C ALA A 342 49.70 28.50 -14.72
N PRO A 343 49.86 29.04 -13.48
CA PRO A 343 49.10 30.20 -13.02
C PRO A 343 49.22 31.45 -13.90
N ASP A 344 50.36 31.66 -14.56
CA ASP A 344 50.60 32.76 -15.49
C ASP A 344 49.91 32.52 -16.87
N GLU A 345 49.84 31.28 -17.28
CA GLU A 345 49.13 30.88 -18.52
C GLU A 345 47.60 30.96 -18.33
N LEU A 346 47.13 30.60 -17.10
CA LEU A 346 45.70 30.65 -16.76
C LEU A 346 45.11 32.05 -16.93
N ALA A 347 45.89 33.10 -16.66
CA ALA A 347 45.47 34.50 -16.84
C ALA A 347 45.19 34.88 -18.31
N ARG A 348 45.63 34.05 -19.26
CA ARG A 348 45.51 34.29 -20.71
C ARG A 348 44.33 33.56 -21.35
N VAL A 349 43.65 32.67 -20.62
CA VAL A 349 42.57 31.87 -21.18
C VAL A 349 41.23 32.20 -20.53
N CYS A 350 40.17 32.09 -21.29
CA CYS A 350 38.81 32.33 -20.88
C CYS A 350 37.92 31.12 -21.23
N ALA A 351 36.91 30.86 -20.41
CA ALA A 351 35.92 29.85 -20.77
C ALA A 351 35.26 30.20 -22.13
N GLY A 352 35.22 29.24 -23.05
CA GLY A 352 34.74 29.42 -24.40
C GLY A 352 35.87 29.70 -25.45
N ASP A 353 37.13 29.79 -25.04
CA ASP A 353 38.24 29.95 -25.97
C ASP A 353 38.32 28.76 -26.95
N ALA A 354 38.55 29.07 -28.19
CA ALA A 354 38.78 28.07 -29.22
C ALA A 354 40.23 27.56 -29.19
N ALA A 355 40.38 26.27 -29.35
CA ALA A 355 41.67 25.62 -29.45
C ALA A 355 41.69 24.64 -30.64
N SER A 356 42.90 24.30 -31.09
CA SER A 356 43.11 23.17 -32.01
C SER A 356 43.90 22.08 -31.27
N VAL A 357 43.37 20.86 -31.31
CA VAL A 357 44.04 19.68 -30.74
C VAL A 357 44.85 19.02 -31.82
N VAL A 358 46.15 18.93 -31.60
CA VAL A 358 47.12 18.33 -32.52
C VAL A 358 47.72 17.12 -31.86
N GLY A 359 47.73 15.96 -32.55
CA GLY A 359 48.42 14.74 -32.11
C GLY A 359 49.44 14.32 -33.13
N ASP A 360 50.49 13.63 -32.70
CA ASP A 360 51.59 13.12 -33.56
C ASP A 360 51.10 12.23 -34.70
N TRP A 361 49.88 11.64 -34.55
CA TRP A 361 49.26 10.78 -35.57
C TRP A 361 48.40 11.55 -36.56
N MET A 362 48.18 12.84 -36.34
CA MET A 362 47.32 13.66 -37.18
C MET A 362 48.12 14.28 -38.35
N THR A 363 47.47 14.35 -39.50
CA THR A 363 47.99 15.09 -40.68
C THR A 363 47.03 16.27 -40.90
N GLY A 364 47.48 17.48 -40.65
CA GLY A 364 46.66 18.71 -40.88
C GLY A 364 46.62 19.67 -39.68
N ASP A 365 45.67 20.61 -39.72
CA ASP A 365 45.57 21.74 -38.77
C ASP A 365 45.01 21.35 -37.38
N GLY A 366 44.85 20.03 -37.10
CA GLY A 366 44.31 19.53 -35.86
C GLY A 366 42.77 19.55 -35.80
N VAL A 367 42.21 19.03 -34.71
CA VAL A 367 40.78 18.94 -34.42
C VAL A 367 40.35 20.16 -33.58
N PRO A 368 39.33 20.92 -34.05
CA PRO A 368 38.82 22.04 -33.26
C PRO A 368 38.32 21.61 -31.91
N ALA A 369 38.59 22.42 -30.88
CA ALA A 369 38.10 22.20 -29.52
C ALA A 369 37.73 23.54 -28.87
N THR A 370 36.95 23.48 -27.82
CA THR A 370 36.52 24.66 -27.07
C THR A 370 36.77 24.41 -25.58
N LEU A 371 37.33 25.43 -24.89
CA LEU A 371 37.54 25.40 -23.45
C LEU A 371 36.20 25.42 -22.72
N THR A 372 35.84 24.30 -22.11
CA THR A 372 34.54 24.12 -21.43
C THR A 372 34.60 24.29 -19.93
N ARG A 373 35.74 23.96 -19.30
CA ARG A 373 35.90 24.06 -17.87
C ARG A 373 37.30 24.54 -17.47
N ILE A 374 37.36 25.46 -16.54
CA ILE A 374 38.59 25.86 -15.85
C ILE A 374 38.47 25.40 -14.41
N GLY A 375 39.41 24.59 -13.92
CA GLY A 375 39.46 24.10 -12.55
C GLY A 375 39.60 25.25 -11.55
N THR A 376 39.07 25.05 -10.36
CA THR A 376 39.15 26.01 -9.26
C THR A 376 40.27 25.72 -8.29
N ARG A 377 40.99 24.61 -8.50
CA ARG A 377 42.06 24.12 -7.62
C ARG A 377 43.34 23.94 -8.41
N SER A 378 44.44 24.38 -7.86
CA SER A 378 45.76 24.08 -8.40
C SER A 378 46.32 22.81 -7.74
N ASP A 379 46.83 21.91 -8.56
CA ASP A 379 47.45 20.66 -8.11
C ASP A 379 48.72 20.37 -8.96
N TYR A 380 49.41 19.29 -8.65
CA TYR A 380 50.52 18.85 -9.50
C TYR A 380 50.01 18.03 -10.67
N PRO A 381 50.38 18.36 -11.93
CA PRO A 381 49.99 17.55 -13.09
C PRO A 381 50.41 16.08 -12.94
N PRO A 382 49.65 15.13 -13.50
CA PRO A 382 50.07 13.73 -13.59
C PRO A 382 51.40 13.60 -14.32
N THR A 383 52.28 12.70 -13.85
CA THR A 383 53.64 12.49 -14.42
C THR A 383 53.65 12.16 -15.90
N SER A 384 52.55 11.66 -16.44
CA SER A 384 52.37 11.33 -17.86
C SER A 384 52.25 12.55 -18.79
N VAL A 385 51.93 13.73 -18.19
CA VAL A 385 51.68 15.00 -18.94
C VAL A 385 52.75 16.03 -18.65
N ALA A 386 53.58 15.82 -17.70
CA ALA A 386 54.53 16.81 -17.17
C ALA A 386 55.87 16.81 -17.97
N THR A 387 56.22 17.97 -18.46
CA THR A 387 57.61 18.26 -18.86
C THR A 387 58.44 18.52 -17.62
N GLU A 388 59.77 18.45 -17.66
CA GLU A 388 60.67 18.67 -16.51
C GLU A 388 60.39 19.97 -15.74
N GLU A 389 59.91 21.00 -16.42
CA GLU A 389 59.55 22.31 -15.83
C GLU A 389 58.20 22.31 -15.08
N VAL A 390 57.25 21.49 -15.48
CA VAL A 390 55.90 21.45 -14.91
C VAL A 390 55.86 20.61 -13.60
N HIS A 391 56.78 19.72 -13.38
CA HIS A 391 56.90 18.95 -12.15
C HIS A 391 57.08 19.74 -10.88
N LEU A 392 57.60 20.93 -10.97
CA LEU A 392 57.88 21.76 -9.82
C LEU A 392 56.88 22.91 -9.57
N THR A 393 55.96 23.12 -10.54
CA THR A 393 54.94 24.16 -10.45
C THR A 393 53.56 23.57 -10.35
N ARG A 394 52.72 24.13 -9.49
CA ARG A 394 51.31 23.81 -9.43
C ARG A 394 50.64 24.37 -10.65
N ALA A 395 49.80 23.56 -11.27
CA ALA A 395 49.00 23.95 -12.44
C ALA A 395 47.51 23.78 -12.14
N VAL A 396 46.66 24.37 -12.94
CA VAL A 396 45.20 24.26 -12.87
C VAL A 396 44.75 23.41 -14.03
N GLU A 397 43.95 22.40 -13.73
CA GLU A 397 43.31 21.52 -14.70
C GLU A 397 42.32 22.34 -15.54
N VAL A 398 42.36 22.17 -16.85
CA VAL A 398 41.41 22.74 -17.81
C VAL A 398 40.90 21.65 -18.73
N GLU A 399 39.63 21.72 -19.07
CA GLU A 399 38.99 20.76 -19.98
C GLU A 399 38.53 21.44 -21.24
N PHE A 400 38.91 20.82 -22.37
CA PHE A 400 38.43 21.20 -23.68
C PHE A 400 37.54 20.10 -24.24
N THR A 401 36.48 20.48 -24.90
CA THR A 401 35.65 19.57 -25.66
C THR A 401 36.03 19.65 -27.15
N ALA A 402 36.56 18.57 -27.69
CA ALA A 402 36.88 18.45 -29.09
C ALA A 402 35.60 18.31 -29.94
N THR A 403 35.63 18.70 -31.22
CA THR A 403 34.47 18.50 -32.10
C THR A 403 34.33 17.06 -32.59
N GLU A 404 35.41 16.28 -32.52
CA GLU A 404 35.47 14.91 -33.00
C GLU A 404 35.97 13.97 -31.86
N GLN A 405 35.79 12.69 -32.10
CA GLN A 405 36.29 11.66 -31.18
C GLN A 405 37.77 11.42 -31.43
N LEU A 406 38.57 11.52 -30.38
CA LEU A 406 40.02 11.32 -30.40
C LEU A 406 40.35 9.94 -29.77
N PRO A 407 41.49 9.33 -30.11
CA PRO A 407 41.99 8.13 -29.39
C PRO A 407 42.22 8.45 -27.91
N ALA A 408 41.72 7.59 -27.03
CA ALA A 408 41.85 7.79 -25.58
C ALA A 408 43.26 7.54 -25.07
N GLY A 409 43.67 8.27 -24.02
CA GLY A 409 44.94 8.10 -23.37
C GLY A 409 46.15 8.55 -24.16
N VAL A 410 45.93 9.21 -25.30
CA VAL A 410 47.02 9.65 -26.17
C VAL A 410 47.39 11.09 -25.82
N PRO A 411 48.67 11.42 -25.66
CA PRO A 411 49.14 12.80 -25.48
C PRO A 411 48.82 13.63 -26.72
N VAL A 412 48.38 14.88 -26.50
CA VAL A 412 48.04 15.85 -27.54
C VAL A 412 48.60 17.21 -27.20
N GLU A 413 48.80 18.03 -28.20
CA GLU A 413 49.09 19.44 -28.01
C GLU A 413 47.83 20.28 -28.26
N LEU A 414 47.57 21.24 -27.39
CA LEU A 414 46.48 22.19 -27.49
C LEU A 414 47.05 23.56 -27.91
N HIS A 415 46.69 23.99 -29.09
CA HIS A 415 46.98 25.33 -29.60
C HIS A 415 45.79 26.25 -29.30
N ILE A 416 45.88 26.99 -28.18
CA ILE A 416 44.77 27.79 -27.65
C ILE A 416 44.83 29.20 -28.21
N ASN A 417 43.75 29.66 -28.81
CA ASN A 417 43.55 31.06 -29.19
C ASN A 417 43.13 31.85 -27.97
N SER A 418 44.13 32.42 -27.26
CA SER A 418 43.91 33.10 -25.98
C SER A 418 43.05 34.37 -26.11
N CYS A 419 42.09 34.57 -25.20
CA CYS A 419 41.27 35.78 -25.13
C CYS A 419 42.05 37.04 -24.72
N HIS A 420 43.20 36.87 -24.02
CA HIS A 420 44.08 37.93 -23.64
C HIS A 420 45.47 37.67 -24.27
N PRO A 421 45.87 38.38 -25.34
CA PRO A 421 47.21 38.22 -25.86
C PRO A 421 48.28 38.60 -24.80
N ALA A 422 49.38 37.87 -24.77
CA ALA A 422 50.48 38.15 -23.88
C ALA A 422 50.82 39.66 -23.94
N ALA A 423 50.88 40.32 -22.81
CA ALA A 423 51.38 41.69 -22.75
C ALA A 423 52.79 41.67 -23.34
N GLY A 424 52.94 42.29 -24.51
CA GLY A 424 54.22 42.31 -25.20
C GLY A 424 55.29 42.83 -24.22
N ASN A 425 56.34 42.04 -24.05
CA ASN A 425 57.56 42.53 -23.41
C ASN A 425 58.01 43.78 -24.17
N SER A 426 57.64 44.93 -23.70
CA SER A 426 58.30 46.15 -24.04
C SER A 426 59.71 46.12 -23.37
N ASP A 427 60.62 45.40 -24.00
CA ASP A 427 62.02 45.54 -23.73
C ASP A 427 62.40 46.98 -24.13
N THR A 428 62.21 47.89 -23.19
CA THR A 428 62.80 49.24 -23.27
C THR A 428 64.16 49.17 -22.57
N ASP A 429 65.19 49.13 -23.39
CA ASP A 429 66.55 49.54 -23.05
C ASP A 429 66.60 50.50 -21.86
N ARG A 430 67.28 50.09 -20.82
CA ARG A 430 68.16 50.97 -20.03
C ARG A 430 69.31 50.21 -19.43
#